data_fcc4e9d44a2384be523452f80cc38a35
#
_entry.id   fcc4e9d44a2384be523452f80cc38a35
#
_cell.length_a   1.000
_cell.length_b   1.000
_cell.length_c   1.000
_cell.angle_alpha   90.00
_cell.angle_beta   90.00
_cell.angle_gamma   90.00
#
_symmetry.space_group_name_H-M   'P 1'
#
loop_
_entity.id
_entity.type
_entity.pdbx_description
1 polymer ?
#
loop_
_entity_poly.entity_id
_entity_poly.type
_entity_poly.pdbx_seq_one_letter_code
_entity_poly.pdbx_strand_id
1 'polypeptide(L)'
;MREALVRSRNPVAVQIGMRVGIDSVAALAKRLGIDAPIAPYPSSAIGASAVRPIDLVAAYSVFDNLGAVVEPRVIKRIDDRSGRAVWMPPAQAPRFVLDPRVAFIMRDMMRDVVARGTATSVRRWVPDRIPVAGKTGTTNDNTDVWFVGMTPDVVAGVWLGFDLPAPIVPGAAGGTLAAPIWGDMIARYYQGGRPTGTWDDLPAGLATAELDRASGAPANDSTPADRRYTEYFIDGTQPGANATAAWALWSWGPISTP
;
A
#
# COMPACT_ATOMS: atom_id res chain seq x y z
N MET A 1 4.44 12.52 5.36
CA MET A 1 4.54 11.15 4.83
C MET A 1 3.33 10.79 3.95
N ARG A 2 2.08 10.92 4.43
CA ARG A 2 0.83 10.63 3.68
C ARG A 2 0.80 11.27 2.28
N GLU A 3 1.01 12.59 2.14
CA GLU A 3 0.99 13.25 0.83
C GLU A 3 2.06 12.71 -0.15
N ALA A 4 3.21 12.30 0.37
CA ALA A 4 4.24 11.70 -0.47
C ALA A 4 3.80 10.34 -1.03
N LEU A 5 3.13 9.50 -0.22
CA LEU A 5 2.58 8.23 -0.67
C LEU A 5 1.43 8.46 -1.68
N VAL A 6 0.52 9.37 -1.37
CA VAL A 6 -0.66 9.72 -2.19
C VAL A 6 -0.24 10.21 -3.58
N ARG A 7 0.79 11.06 -3.64
CA ARG A 7 1.32 11.64 -4.87
C ARG A 7 2.49 10.84 -5.47
N SER A 8 2.84 9.69 -4.85
CA SER A 8 3.94 8.82 -5.30
C SER A 8 5.27 9.59 -5.48
N ARG A 9 5.66 10.38 -4.46
CA ARG A 9 6.87 11.24 -4.50
C ARG A 9 8.13 10.42 -4.24
N ASN A 10 8.81 10.01 -5.30
CA ASN A 10 10.02 9.18 -5.25
C ASN A 10 11.12 9.75 -4.35
N PRO A 11 11.46 11.06 -4.40
CA PRO A 11 12.52 11.60 -3.52
C PRO A 11 12.26 11.36 -2.03
N VAL A 12 10.99 11.47 -1.60
CA VAL A 12 10.62 11.24 -0.19
C VAL A 12 10.74 9.77 0.18
N ALA A 13 10.29 8.86 -0.69
CA ALA A 13 10.39 7.41 -0.46
C ALA A 13 11.87 6.97 -0.36
N VAL A 14 12.73 7.47 -1.26
CA VAL A 14 14.18 7.19 -1.24
C VAL A 14 14.81 7.71 0.06
N GLN A 15 14.51 8.94 0.46
CA GLN A 15 15.06 9.50 1.69
C GLN A 15 14.64 8.72 2.94
N ILE A 16 13.37 8.28 3.01
CA ILE A 16 12.89 7.43 4.11
C ILE A 16 13.62 6.09 4.09
N GLY A 17 13.71 5.43 2.91
CA GLY A 17 14.41 4.17 2.74
C GLY A 17 15.87 4.24 3.16
N MET A 18 16.57 5.31 2.79
CA MET A 18 17.96 5.54 3.20
C MET A 18 18.11 5.76 4.72
N ARG A 19 17.16 6.45 5.36
CA ARG A 19 17.18 6.66 6.82
C ARG A 19 16.91 5.38 7.59
N VAL A 20 16.00 4.54 7.09
CA VAL A 20 15.66 3.24 7.69
C VAL A 20 16.78 2.20 7.43
N GLY A 21 17.51 2.38 6.34
CA GLY A 21 18.49 1.44 5.81
C GLY A 21 17.86 0.47 4.80
N ILE A 22 18.45 0.37 3.61
CA ILE A 22 17.93 -0.50 2.54
C ILE A 22 17.94 -1.98 2.96
N ASP A 23 18.90 -2.39 3.78
CA ASP A 23 18.94 -3.76 4.33
C ASP A 23 17.72 -4.05 5.21
N SER A 24 17.25 -3.08 5.99
CA SER A 24 16.02 -3.21 6.79
C SER A 24 14.79 -3.30 5.89
N VAL A 25 14.76 -2.54 4.79
CA VAL A 25 13.69 -2.62 3.77
C VAL A 25 13.68 -4.01 3.14
N ALA A 26 14.84 -4.53 2.73
CA ALA A 26 14.98 -5.87 2.15
C ALA A 26 14.57 -6.97 3.15
N ALA A 27 15.00 -6.85 4.41
CA ALA A 27 14.64 -7.80 5.46
C ALA A 27 13.12 -7.83 5.71
N LEU A 28 12.45 -6.67 5.71
CA LEU A 28 11.00 -6.60 5.83
C LEU A 28 10.31 -7.22 4.60
N ALA A 29 10.76 -6.89 3.38
CA ALA A 29 10.22 -7.47 2.15
C ALA A 29 10.27 -9.01 2.17
N LYS A 30 11.39 -9.57 2.62
CA LYS A 30 11.55 -11.02 2.79
C LYS A 30 10.57 -11.59 3.83
N ARG A 31 10.39 -10.91 4.96
CA ARG A 31 9.39 -11.32 5.98
C ARG A 31 7.96 -11.30 5.43
N LEU A 32 7.67 -10.39 4.49
CA LEU A 32 6.38 -10.29 3.80
C LEU A 32 6.19 -11.36 2.71
N GLY A 33 7.22 -12.18 2.43
CA GLY A 33 7.14 -13.26 1.44
C GLY A 33 7.69 -12.90 0.06
N ILE A 34 8.38 -11.78 -0.08
CA ILE A 34 9.09 -11.42 -1.32
C ILE A 34 10.47 -12.08 -1.28
N ASP A 35 10.61 -13.22 -1.95
CA ASP A 35 11.85 -13.99 -1.97
C ASP A 35 12.89 -13.46 -2.97
N ALA A 36 12.48 -12.58 -3.89
CA ALA A 36 13.39 -11.97 -4.84
C ALA A 36 14.47 -11.14 -4.11
N PRO A 37 15.73 -11.17 -4.55
CA PRO A 37 16.78 -10.37 -3.95
C PRO A 37 16.51 -8.88 -4.16
N ILE A 38 16.51 -8.12 -3.07
CA ILE A 38 16.41 -6.67 -3.10
C ILE A 38 17.84 -6.10 -3.10
N ALA A 39 18.19 -5.40 -4.16
CA ALA A 39 19.52 -4.83 -4.29
C ALA A 39 19.75 -3.67 -3.28
N PRO A 40 20.95 -3.51 -2.70
CA PRO A 40 21.23 -2.51 -1.67
C PRO A 40 21.43 -1.09 -2.25
N TYR A 41 20.57 -0.71 -3.18
CA TYR A 41 20.60 0.62 -3.82
C TYR A 41 19.45 1.51 -3.33
N PRO A 42 19.62 2.83 -3.30
CA PRO A 42 18.55 3.77 -2.94
C PRO A 42 17.27 3.59 -3.76
N SER A 43 17.39 3.21 -5.04
CA SER A 43 16.27 2.95 -5.93
C SER A 43 15.41 1.75 -5.50
N SER A 44 15.91 0.85 -4.67
CA SER A 44 15.12 -0.25 -4.11
C SER A 44 13.99 0.24 -3.20
N ALA A 45 14.15 1.42 -2.59
CA ALA A 45 13.08 2.06 -1.80
C ALA A 45 11.86 2.48 -2.64
N ILE A 46 11.99 2.53 -3.96
CA ILE A 46 10.91 2.85 -4.91
C ILE A 46 10.56 1.68 -5.82
N GLY A 47 11.08 0.48 -5.51
CA GLY A 47 10.68 -0.75 -6.19
C GLY A 47 11.47 -1.06 -7.46
N ALA A 48 12.75 -0.68 -7.55
CA ALA A 48 13.59 -0.97 -8.72
C ALA A 48 13.99 -2.45 -8.87
N SER A 49 13.71 -3.31 -7.86
CA SER A 49 14.02 -4.73 -7.92
C SER A 49 12.87 -5.50 -8.59
N ALA A 50 13.21 -6.43 -9.48
CA ALA A 50 12.24 -7.33 -10.09
C ALA A 50 11.70 -8.33 -9.04
N VAL A 51 10.37 -8.50 -9.02
CA VAL A 51 9.68 -9.40 -8.08
C VAL A 51 8.61 -10.21 -8.81
N ARG A 52 8.26 -11.37 -8.28
CA ARG A 52 7.13 -12.14 -8.83
C ARG A 52 5.81 -11.43 -8.48
N PRO A 53 4.89 -11.26 -9.44
CA PRO A 53 3.60 -10.62 -9.20
C PRO A 53 2.82 -11.24 -8.03
N ILE A 54 2.81 -12.55 -7.90
CA ILE A 54 2.10 -13.26 -6.84
C ILE A 54 2.65 -12.92 -5.46
N ASP A 55 3.97 -12.79 -5.32
CA ASP A 55 4.62 -12.46 -4.05
C ASP A 55 4.28 -11.02 -3.63
N LEU A 56 4.29 -10.09 -4.59
CA LEU A 56 3.94 -8.70 -4.33
C LEU A 56 2.49 -8.56 -3.87
N VAL A 57 1.55 -9.22 -4.54
CA VAL A 57 0.13 -9.20 -4.16
C VAL A 57 -0.07 -9.84 -2.79
N ALA A 58 0.59 -10.96 -2.52
CA ALA A 58 0.55 -11.61 -1.21
C ALA A 58 1.12 -10.72 -0.11
N ALA A 59 2.23 -10.02 -0.36
CA ALA A 59 2.82 -9.07 0.58
C ALA A 59 1.86 -7.93 0.93
N TYR A 60 1.07 -7.43 -0.04
CA TYR A 60 0.06 -6.40 0.23
C TYR A 60 -1.08 -6.89 1.13
N SER A 61 -1.35 -8.20 1.18
CA SER A 61 -2.38 -8.74 2.07
C SER A 61 -2.10 -8.46 3.55
N VAL A 62 -0.86 -8.18 3.92
CA VAL A 62 -0.49 -7.83 5.30
C VAL A 62 -1.17 -6.56 5.79
N PHE A 63 -1.42 -5.60 4.90
CA PHE A 63 -2.08 -4.35 5.25
C PHE A 63 -3.59 -4.56 5.44
N ASP A 64 -4.19 -5.42 4.62
CA ASP A 64 -5.60 -5.78 4.74
C ASP A 64 -5.88 -6.61 6.00
N ASN A 65 -5.02 -7.57 6.29
CA ASN A 65 -5.12 -8.48 7.42
C ASN A 65 -4.43 -7.98 8.71
N LEU A 66 -4.26 -6.67 8.87
CA LEU A 66 -3.67 -6.04 10.07
C LEU A 66 -2.40 -6.74 10.57
N GLY A 67 -1.46 -6.96 9.66
CA GLY A 67 -0.14 -7.48 9.99
C GLY A 67 0.07 -8.97 9.71
N ALA A 68 -0.98 -9.72 9.38
CA ALA A 68 -0.87 -11.13 9.01
C ALA A 68 -0.64 -11.30 7.51
N VAL A 69 0.34 -12.10 7.13
CA VAL A 69 0.63 -12.43 5.72
C VAL A 69 -0.16 -13.65 5.30
N VAL A 70 -0.60 -13.65 4.05
CA VAL A 70 -1.26 -14.79 3.39
C VAL A 70 -0.27 -15.48 2.46
N GLU A 71 -0.14 -16.79 2.59
CA GLU A 71 0.63 -17.60 1.64
C GLU A 71 -0.23 -17.93 0.41
N PRO A 72 0.23 -17.55 -0.80
CA PRO A 72 -0.48 -17.85 -2.03
C PRO A 72 -0.65 -19.37 -2.23
N ARG A 73 -1.82 -19.80 -2.68
CA ARG A 73 -2.12 -21.19 -2.99
C ARG A 73 -2.82 -21.30 -4.32
N VAL A 74 -2.29 -22.18 -5.18
CA VAL A 74 -2.89 -22.47 -6.50
C VAL A 74 -4.02 -23.48 -6.35
N ILE A 75 -3.85 -24.49 -5.48
CA ILE A 75 -4.81 -25.58 -5.28
C ILE A 75 -5.44 -25.42 -3.90
N LYS A 76 -6.74 -25.23 -3.85
CA LYS A 76 -7.53 -25.12 -2.61
C LYS A 76 -8.06 -26.48 -2.12
N ARG A 77 -8.38 -27.39 -3.04
CA ARG A 77 -9.01 -28.66 -2.74
C ARG A 77 -8.91 -29.57 -3.98
N ILE A 78 -8.79 -30.86 -3.77
CA ILE A 78 -8.93 -31.90 -4.78
C ILE A 78 -10.04 -32.83 -4.34
N ASP A 79 -11.01 -33.06 -5.22
CA ASP A 79 -12.14 -33.97 -4.98
C ASP A 79 -12.05 -35.20 -5.89
N ASP A 80 -12.57 -36.34 -5.41
CA ASP A 80 -12.81 -37.49 -6.24
C ASP A 80 -14.10 -37.32 -7.08
N ARG A 81 -14.40 -38.33 -7.91
CA ARG A 81 -15.58 -38.28 -8.79
C ARG A 81 -16.92 -38.23 -8.05
N SER A 82 -16.95 -38.58 -6.77
CA SER A 82 -18.13 -38.51 -5.92
C SER A 82 -18.30 -37.14 -5.24
N GLY A 83 -17.34 -36.22 -5.42
CA GLY A 83 -17.32 -34.92 -4.76
C GLY A 83 -16.73 -34.95 -3.36
N ARG A 84 -16.13 -36.06 -2.92
CA ARG A 84 -15.47 -36.18 -1.64
C ARG A 84 -14.06 -35.61 -1.74
N ALA A 85 -13.71 -34.73 -0.78
CA ALA A 85 -12.36 -34.19 -0.70
C ALA A 85 -11.34 -35.32 -0.45
N VAL A 86 -10.39 -35.51 -1.37
CA VAL A 86 -9.25 -36.42 -1.25
C VAL A 86 -7.99 -35.71 -0.77
N TRP A 87 -7.94 -34.39 -0.96
CA TRP A 87 -6.86 -33.57 -0.46
C TRP A 87 -7.32 -32.13 -0.20
N MET A 88 -6.84 -31.58 0.90
CA MET A 88 -6.93 -30.15 1.22
C MET A 88 -5.60 -29.71 1.86
N PRO A 89 -5.14 -28.49 1.60
CA PRO A 89 -3.97 -28.00 2.28
C PRO A 89 -4.23 -27.91 3.78
N PRO A 90 -3.21 -28.16 4.62
CA PRO A 90 -3.37 -28.02 6.08
C PRO A 90 -3.80 -26.60 6.43
N ALA A 91 -4.61 -26.47 7.48
CA ALA A 91 -4.93 -25.17 8.06
C ALA A 91 -3.64 -24.51 8.55
N GLN A 92 -3.46 -23.25 8.19
CA GLN A 92 -2.31 -22.46 8.65
C GLN A 92 -2.79 -21.42 9.64
N ALA A 93 -2.07 -21.31 10.76
CA ALA A 93 -2.28 -20.19 11.68
C ALA A 93 -1.83 -18.87 11.02
N PRO A 94 -2.51 -17.75 11.27
CA PRO A 94 -2.06 -16.44 10.79
C PRO A 94 -0.62 -16.18 11.25
N ARG A 95 0.25 -15.80 10.30
CA ARG A 95 1.64 -15.43 10.60
C ARG A 95 1.75 -13.91 10.60
N PHE A 96 1.75 -13.33 11.79
CA PHE A 96 1.93 -11.89 11.96
C PHE A 96 3.39 -11.50 11.73
N VAL A 97 3.61 -10.57 10.82
CA VAL A 97 4.95 -10.07 10.42
C VAL A 97 5.08 -8.56 10.58
N LEU A 98 3.98 -7.87 10.77
CA LEU A 98 3.90 -6.43 10.97
C LEU A 98 3.01 -6.11 12.16
N ASP A 99 3.30 -5.03 12.86
CA ASP A 99 2.43 -4.50 13.92
C ASP A 99 1.07 -4.10 13.31
N PRO A 100 -0.05 -4.52 13.88
CA PRO A 100 -1.40 -4.20 13.38
C PRO A 100 -1.62 -2.70 13.20
N ARG A 101 -1.06 -1.87 14.10
CA ARG A 101 -1.18 -0.41 14.04
C ARG A 101 -0.47 0.17 12.83
N VAL A 102 0.72 -0.36 12.51
CA VAL A 102 1.48 0.03 11.30
C VAL A 102 0.73 -0.39 10.03
N ALA A 103 0.20 -1.62 10.01
CA ALA A 103 -0.60 -2.11 8.89
C ALA A 103 -1.84 -1.26 8.65
N PHE A 104 -2.57 -0.91 9.72
CA PHE A 104 -3.72 -0.01 9.67
C PHE A 104 -3.37 1.37 9.11
N ILE A 105 -2.32 2.01 9.63
CA ILE A 105 -1.88 3.35 9.18
C ILE A 105 -1.50 3.30 7.69
N MET A 106 -0.80 2.27 7.25
CA MET A 106 -0.44 2.11 5.84
C MET A 106 -1.68 1.90 4.96
N ARG A 107 -2.63 1.05 5.38
CA ARG A 107 -3.90 0.85 4.68
C ARG A 107 -4.68 2.15 4.57
N ASP A 108 -4.78 2.90 5.66
CA ASP A 108 -5.49 4.18 5.69
C ASP A 108 -4.82 5.22 4.77
N MET A 109 -3.49 5.32 4.77
CA MET A 109 -2.79 6.17 3.80
C MET A 109 -3.01 5.73 2.34
N MET A 110 -3.11 4.41 2.07
CA MET A 110 -3.39 3.89 0.73
C MET A 110 -4.84 4.11 0.28
N ARG A 111 -5.81 4.29 1.19
CA ARG A 111 -7.16 4.74 0.84
C ARG A 111 -7.12 6.12 0.17
N ASP A 112 -6.29 7.01 0.65
CA ASP A 112 -6.11 8.34 0.08
C ASP A 112 -5.50 8.32 -1.33
N VAL A 113 -4.68 7.32 -1.65
CA VAL A 113 -4.16 7.14 -3.03
C VAL A 113 -5.32 6.92 -4.02
N VAL A 114 -6.36 6.20 -3.60
CA VAL A 114 -7.56 5.94 -4.41
C VAL A 114 -8.54 7.12 -4.35
N ALA A 115 -8.68 7.76 -3.19
CA ALA A 115 -9.65 8.84 -3.01
C ALA A 115 -9.24 10.15 -3.71
N ARG A 116 -7.93 10.50 -3.68
CA ARG A 116 -7.44 11.81 -4.14
C ARG A 116 -6.02 11.78 -4.73
N GLY A 117 -5.48 10.58 -4.94
CA GLY A 117 -4.10 10.37 -5.40
C GLY A 117 -4.01 9.84 -6.82
N THR A 118 -2.96 9.03 -7.04
CA THR A 118 -2.61 8.51 -8.37
C THR A 118 -3.56 7.41 -8.88
N ALA A 119 -4.47 6.88 -8.05
CA ALA A 119 -5.39 5.80 -8.42
C ALA A 119 -6.88 6.21 -8.39
N THR A 120 -7.19 7.49 -8.51
CA THR A 120 -8.61 7.98 -8.54
C THR A 120 -9.43 7.37 -9.66
N SER A 121 -8.81 6.90 -10.73
CA SER A 121 -9.47 6.23 -11.86
C SER A 121 -10.22 4.94 -11.47
N VAL A 122 -9.86 4.29 -10.35
CA VAL A 122 -10.59 3.14 -9.79
C VAL A 122 -12.05 3.50 -9.53
N ARG A 123 -12.34 4.73 -9.08
CA ARG A 123 -13.67 5.20 -8.72
C ARG A 123 -14.65 5.36 -9.91
N ARG A 124 -14.15 5.24 -11.14
CA ARG A 124 -15.04 5.13 -12.32
C ARG A 124 -15.80 3.81 -12.37
N TRP A 125 -15.28 2.78 -11.70
CA TRP A 125 -15.81 1.41 -11.74
C TRP A 125 -16.34 0.96 -10.38
N VAL A 126 -15.62 1.29 -9.30
CA VAL A 126 -15.94 0.84 -7.94
C VAL A 126 -16.66 1.96 -7.19
N PRO A 127 -17.91 1.75 -6.77
CA PRO A 127 -18.69 2.75 -6.01
C PRO A 127 -18.02 3.10 -4.66
N ASP A 128 -18.27 4.31 -4.17
CA ASP A 128 -17.68 4.81 -2.92
C ASP A 128 -18.04 3.99 -1.67
N ARG A 129 -19.21 3.31 -1.69
CA ARG A 129 -19.64 2.41 -0.62
C ARG A 129 -18.71 1.20 -0.41
N ILE A 130 -17.89 0.85 -1.42
CA ILE A 130 -16.91 -0.22 -1.33
C ILE A 130 -15.57 0.41 -0.92
N PRO A 131 -15.07 0.14 0.30
CA PRO A 131 -13.76 0.63 0.70
C PRO A 131 -12.67 0.09 -0.21
N VAL A 132 -11.77 0.97 -0.66
CA VAL A 132 -10.62 0.59 -1.50
C VAL A 132 -9.38 1.30 -1.01
N ALA A 133 -8.30 0.55 -0.89
CA ALA A 133 -6.95 1.06 -0.70
C ALA A 133 -6.03 0.46 -1.76
N GLY A 134 -4.93 1.13 -2.10
CA GLY A 134 -4.00 0.58 -3.08
C GLY A 134 -2.88 1.52 -3.45
N LYS A 135 -1.99 1.03 -4.33
CA LYS A 135 -0.83 1.80 -4.79
C LYS A 135 -0.55 1.53 -6.26
N THR A 136 -0.27 2.59 -6.99
CA THR A 136 0.21 2.54 -8.38
C THR A 136 1.72 2.36 -8.43
N GLY A 137 2.22 1.67 -9.45
CA GLY A 137 3.62 1.61 -9.83
C GLY A 137 3.79 1.96 -11.30
N THR A 138 4.90 2.60 -11.65
CA THR A 138 5.26 2.92 -13.03
C THR A 138 6.79 3.04 -13.10
N THR A 139 7.44 2.33 -14.01
CA THR A 139 8.86 2.49 -14.30
C THR A 139 9.12 3.76 -15.11
N ASN A 140 10.34 4.30 -15.05
CA ASN A 140 10.69 5.56 -15.68
C ASN A 140 10.42 5.57 -17.20
N ASP A 141 10.66 4.42 -17.87
CA ASP A 141 10.48 4.29 -19.32
C ASP A 141 9.11 3.72 -19.70
N ASN A 142 8.16 3.68 -18.76
CA ASN A 142 6.81 3.12 -18.92
C ASN A 142 6.82 1.67 -19.46
N THR A 143 7.81 0.89 -19.07
CA THR A 143 7.96 -0.53 -19.44
C THR A 143 7.13 -1.45 -18.56
N ASP A 144 6.84 -0.99 -17.32
CA ASP A 144 6.01 -1.70 -16.36
C ASP A 144 5.05 -0.75 -15.70
N VAL A 145 3.78 -1.09 -15.69
CA VAL A 145 2.77 -0.38 -14.94
C VAL A 145 2.01 -1.33 -14.03
N TRP A 146 1.77 -0.87 -12.81
CA TRP A 146 1.18 -1.66 -11.73
C TRP A 146 0.06 -0.93 -11.05
N PHE A 147 -0.91 -1.70 -10.60
CA PHE A 147 -1.77 -1.33 -9.49
C PHE A 147 -1.99 -2.56 -8.61
N VAL A 148 -1.64 -2.44 -7.33
CA VAL A 148 -2.04 -3.41 -6.31
C VAL A 148 -3.03 -2.72 -5.40
N GLY A 149 -4.22 -3.29 -5.31
CA GLY A 149 -5.32 -2.75 -4.54
C GLY A 149 -5.98 -3.81 -3.67
N MET A 150 -6.69 -3.35 -2.67
CA MET A 150 -7.43 -4.17 -1.72
C MET A 150 -8.79 -3.57 -1.42
N THR A 151 -9.73 -4.44 -1.14
CA THR A 151 -11.00 -4.20 -0.47
C THR A 151 -11.03 -5.06 0.79
N PRO A 152 -12.01 -4.93 1.70
CA PRO A 152 -12.10 -5.80 2.86
C PRO A 152 -12.17 -7.31 2.55
N ASP A 153 -12.48 -7.67 1.30
CA ASP A 153 -12.72 -9.07 0.91
C ASP A 153 -11.66 -9.62 -0.06
N VAL A 154 -10.92 -8.74 -0.75
CA VAL A 154 -10.03 -9.14 -1.86
C VAL A 154 -8.80 -8.25 -1.95
N VAL A 155 -7.63 -8.88 -2.03
CA VAL A 155 -6.39 -8.22 -2.47
C VAL A 155 -6.06 -8.73 -3.87
N ALA A 156 -5.83 -7.82 -4.81
CA ALA A 156 -5.53 -8.17 -6.19
C ALA A 156 -4.52 -7.20 -6.80
N GLY A 157 -3.79 -7.67 -7.81
CA GLY A 157 -2.84 -6.85 -8.55
C GLY A 157 -3.06 -6.95 -10.06
N VAL A 158 -2.80 -5.87 -10.76
CA VAL A 158 -2.72 -5.80 -12.22
C VAL A 158 -1.34 -5.29 -12.58
N TRP A 159 -0.68 -6.04 -13.43
CA TRP A 159 0.58 -5.69 -14.06
C TRP A 159 0.45 -5.73 -15.57
N LEU A 160 1.02 -4.74 -16.22
CA LEU A 160 1.17 -4.67 -17.67
C LEU A 160 2.63 -4.41 -17.97
N GLY A 161 3.20 -5.19 -18.86
CA GLY A 161 4.59 -5.14 -19.26
C GLY A 161 4.89 -6.19 -20.31
N PHE A 162 6.13 -6.28 -20.73
CA PHE A 162 6.64 -7.28 -21.67
C PHE A 162 7.77 -8.08 -21.02
N ASP A 163 7.95 -9.33 -21.44
CA ASP A 163 9.04 -10.20 -20.97
C ASP A 163 10.42 -9.58 -21.23
N LEU A 164 10.56 -8.92 -22.37
CA LEU A 164 11.69 -8.04 -22.67
C LEU A 164 11.21 -6.59 -22.47
N PRO A 165 11.80 -5.84 -21.52
CA PRO A 165 11.34 -4.50 -21.19
C PRO A 165 11.25 -3.60 -22.45
N ALA A 166 10.05 -3.13 -22.73
CA ALA A 166 9.76 -2.18 -23.82
C ALA A 166 8.65 -1.23 -23.39
N PRO A 167 8.64 0.03 -23.87
CA PRO A 167 7.57 0.97 -23.58
C PRO A 167 6.21 0.41 -24.01
N ILE A 168 5.20 0.44 -23.10
CA ILE A 168 3.86 -0.12 -23.36
C ILE A 168 3.13 0.77 -24.38
N VAL A 169 2.89 2.00 -24.02
CA VAL A 169 2.34 3.06 -24.89
C VAL A 169 2.80 4.41 -24.35
N PRO A 170 2.82 5.50 -25.15
CA PRO A 170 3.13 6.82 -24.65
C PRO A 170 2.23 7.23 -23.49
N GLY A 171 2.81 7.69 -22.39
CA GLY A 171 2.08 8.12 -21.20
C GLY A 171 1.47 6.99 -20.36
N ALA A 172 1.89 5.74 -20.59
CA ALA A 172 1.47 4.60 -19.76
C ALA A 172 1.83 4.85 -18.29
N ALA A 173 0.85 4.70 -17.41
CA ALA A 173 1.05 4.80 -15.97
C ALA A 173 0.12 3.83 -15.24
N GLY A 174 0.52 3.40 -14.04
CA GLY A 174 -0.31 2.51 -13.22
C GLY A 174 -1.70 3.07 -12.98
N GLY A 175 -1.82 4.40 -12.78
CA GLY A 175 -3.10 5.07 -12.56
C GLY A 175 -3.98 5.19 -13.80
N THR A 176 -3.41 5.17 -15.01
CA THR A 176 -4.16 5.32 -16.27
C THR A 176 -4.49 4.00 -16.94
N LEU A 177 -3.69 2.96 -16.73
CA LEU A 177 -3.88 1.65 -17.34
C LEU A 177 -4.24 0.55 -16.32
N ALA A 178 -3.40 0.30 -15.33
CA ALA A 178 -3.58 -0.83 -14.42
C ALA A 178 -4.75 -0.61 -13.44
N ALA A 179 -4.88 0.59 -12.88
CA ALA A 179 -5.93 0.91 -11.91
C ALA A 179 -7.37 0.82 -12.49
N PRO A 180 -7.67 1.28 -13.72
CA PRO A 180 -8.98 1.07 -14.34
C PRO A 180 -9.31 -0.40 -14.57
N ILE A 181 -8.34 -1.21 -15.02
CA ILE A 181 -8.53 -2.66 -15.23
C ILE A 181 -8.86 -3.35 -13.91
N TRP A 182 -8.11 -3.02 -12.86
CA TRP A 182 -8.38 -3.49 -11.50
C TRP A 182 -9.78 -3.08 -11.04
N GLY A 183 -10.16 -1.83 -11.30
CA GLY A 183 -11.47 -1.31 -10.93
C GLY A 183 -12.63 -2.07 -11.60
N ASP A 184 -12.55 -2.35 -12.90
CA ASP A 184 -13.54 -3.17 -13.62
C ASP A 184 -13.60 -4.60 -13.07
N MET A 185 -12.44 -5.22 -12.81
CA MET A 185 -12.37 -6.54 -12.21
C MET A 185 -13.08 -6.60 -10.84
N ILE A 186 -12.83 -5.63 -9.98
CA ILE A 186 -13.45 -5.55 -8.65
C ILE A 186 -14.96 -5.23 -8.75
N ALA A 187 -15.35 -4.36 -9.67
CA ALA A 187 -16.77 -4.10 -9.91
C ALA A 187 -17.52 -5.40 -10.28
N ARG A 188 -16.93 -6.22 -11.14
CA ARG A 188 -17.47 -7.55 -11.51
C ARG A 188 -17.48 -8.52 -10.33
N TYR A 189 -16.46 -8.49 -9.47
CA TYR A 189 -16.40 -9.33 -8.26
C TYR A 189 -17.59 -9.05 -7.34
N TYR A 190 -18.02 -7.79 -7.20
CA TYR A 190 -19.16 -7.41 -6.37
C TYR A 190 -20.53 -7.40 -7.12
N GLN A 191 -20.55 -7.74 -8.40
CA GLN A 191 -21.83 -7.91 -9.13
C GLN A 191 -22.66 -9.05 -8.52
N GLY A 192 -23.99 -8.93 -8.64
CA GLY A 192 -24.91 -9.94 -8.13
C GLY A 192 -25.20 -9.84 -6.62
N GLY A 193 -24.91 -8.69 -5.99
CA GLY A 193 -25.27 -8.44 -4.59
C GLY A 193 -24.36 -9.14 -3.58
N ARG A 194 -23.11 -9.47 -3.96
CA ARG A 194 -22.12 -9.97 -3.01
C ARG A 194 -21.95 -8.97 -1.86
N PRO A 195 -22.04 -9.42 -0.60
CA PRO A 195 -21.81 -8.55 0.54
C PRO A 195 -20.42 -7.91 0.47
N THR A 196 -20.31 -6.67 0.89
CA THR A 196 -19.05 -5.96 1.03
C THR A 196 -18.67 -5.98 2.50
N GLY A 197 -17.48 -6.47 2.82
CA GLY A 197 -16.88 -6.31 4.13
C GLY A 197 -16.60 -4.84 4.47
N THR A 198 -16.25 -4.57 5.71
CA THR A 198 -15.90 -3.25 6.21
C THR A 198 -14.50 -3.27 6.83
N TRP A 199 -13.87 -2.11 6.95
CA TRP A 199 -12.63 -1.92 7.70
C TRP A 199 -12.92 -1.16 9.00
N ASP A 200 -13.77 -1.74 9.85
CA ASP A 200 -14.16 -1.14 11.14
C ASP A 200 -13.19 -1.53 12.28
N ASP A 201 -12.16 -2.27 11.95
CA ASP A 201 -11.15 -2.85 12.83
C ASP A 201 -10.05 -1.83 13.18
N LEU A 202 -10.34 -0.93 14.10
CA LEU A 202 -9.34 0.00 14.63
C LEU A 202 -8.48 -0.71 15.71
N PRO A 203 -7.18 -0.93 15.46
CA PRO A 203 -6.30 -1.54 16.47
C PRO A 203 -6.17 -0.68 17.73
N ALA A 204 -6.12 -1.31 18.89
CA ALA A 204 -5.82 -0.63 20.14
C ALA A 204 -4.41 0.01 20.11
N GLY A 205 -4.23 1.12 20.83
CA GLY A 205 -2.94 1.82 20.90
C GLY A 205 -2.65 2.71 19.68
N LEU A 206 -3.71 3.15 18.98
CA LEU A 206 -3.67 4.26 18.04
C LEU A 206 -4.17 5.54 18.69
N ALA A 207 -3.51 6.65 18.37
CA ALA A 207 -3.95 8.00 18.67
C ALA A 207 -4.19 8.78 17.38
N THR A 208 -4.97 9.84 17.44
CA THR A 208 -5.21 10.74 16.32
C THR A 208 -4.76 12.15 16.64
N ALA A 209 -4.35 12.90 15.63
CA ALA A 209 -4.14 14.34 15.72
C ALA A 209 -4.64 15.04 14.47
N GLU A 210 -5.19 16.24 14.62
CA GLU A 210 -5.48 17.09 13.47
C GLU A 210 -4.21 17.77 12.97
N LEU A 211 -3.93 17.63 11.69
CA LEU A 211 -2.79 18.24 11.03
C LEU A 211 -3.22 19.21 9.93
N ASP A 212 -2.35 20.16 9.64
CA ASP A 212 -2.44 21.01 8.47
C ASP A 212 -1.79 20.30 7.26
N ARG A 213 -2.58 20.05 6.24
CA ARG A 213 -2.16 19.35 5.02
C ARG A 213 -1.00 20.01 4.28
N ALA A 214 -0.88 21.33 4.36
CA ALA A 214 0.17 22.07 3.65
C ALA A 214 1.52 22.00 4.38
N SER A 215 1.52 22.11 5.70
CA SER A 215 2.75 22.11 6.51
C SER A 215 3.08 20.77 7.13
N GLY A 216 2.06 19.89 7.33
CA GLY A 216 2.19 18.65 8.10
C GLY A 216 2.32 18.89 9.62
N ALA A 217 2.23 20.12 10.08
CA ALA A 217 2.25 20.49 11.50
C ALA A 217 0.87 20.28 12.15
N PRO A 218 0.79 20.22 13.49
CA PRO A 218 -0.49 20.23 14.19
C PRO A 218 -1.34 21.42 13.74
N ALA A 219 -2.61 21.16 13.45
CA ALA A 219 -3.56 22.21 13.13
C ALA A 219 -3.82 23.08 14.35
N ASN A 220 -4.07 24.36 14.13
CA ASN A 220 -4.42 25.34 15.14
C ASN A 220 -5.59 26.21 14.67
N ASP A 221 -6.01 27.19 15.47
CA ASP A 221 -7.18 28.01 15.15
C ASP A 221 -7.06 28.78 13.84
N SER A 222 -5.83 29.10 13.41
CA SER A 222 -5.57 29.77 12.13
C SER A 222 -5.50 28.82 10.92
N THR A 223 -5.53 27.52 11.13
CA THR A 223 -5.51 26.53 10.04
C THR A 223 -6.86 26.49 9.33
N PRO A 224 -6.94 26.78 8.02
CA PRO A 224 -8.18 26.70 7.26
C PRO A 224 -8.81 25.30 7.33
N ALA A 225 -10.14 25.23 7.37
CA ALA A 225 -10.88 23.98 7.53
C ALA A 225 -10.61 22.97 6.41
N ASP A 226 -10.46 23.43 5.16
CA ASP A 226 -10.14 22.62 3.98
C ASP A 226 -8.73 22.04 3.99
N ARG A 227 -7.86 22.59 4.84
CA ARG A 227 -6.49 22.09 5.04
C ARG A 227 -6.37 21.16 6.25
N ARG A 228 -7.36 21.11 7.14
CA ARG A 228 -7.35 20.20 8.28
C ARG A 228 -7.61 18.76 7.83
N TYR A 229 -6.89 17.82 8.43
CA TYR A 229 -7.19 16.41 8.30
C TYR A 229 -6.74 15.64 9.54
N THR A 230 -7.44 14.58 9.85
CA THR A 230 -7.08 13.66 10.93
C THR A 230 -6.00 12.69 10.45
N GLU A 231 -4.91 12.58 11.20
CA GLU A 231 -3.85 11.59 10.97
C GLU A 231 -3.81 10.59 12.13
N TYR A 232 -3.50 9.34 11.83
CA TYR A 232 -3.32 8.27 12.80
C TYR A 232 -1.85 8.10 13.17
N PHE A 233 -1.61 7.85 14.46
CA PHE A 233 -0.29 7.62 15.05
C PHE A 233 -0.34 6.42 15.98
N ILE A 234 0.79 5.75 16.15
CA ILE A 234 0.96 4.86 17.31
C ILE A 234 0.94 5.76 18.54
N ASP A 235 0.18 5.36 19.56
CA ASP A 235 0.03 6.16 20.77
C ASP A 235 1.41 6.53 21.37
N GLY A 236 1.54 7.79 21.78
CA GLY A 236 2.80 8.39 22.23
C GLY A 236 3.73 8.90 21.10
N THR A 237 3.40 8.68 19.82
CA THR A 237 4.20 9.21 18.70
C THR A 237 3.53 10.37 17.96
N GLN A 238 2.32 10.75 18.34
CA GLN A 238 1.62 11.91 17.79
C GLN A 238 2.31 13.22 18.19
N PRO A 239 2.26 14.25 17.34
CA PRO A 239 2.78 15.55 17.68
C PRO A 239 1.99 16.12 18.89
N GLY A 240 2.69 16.35 19.99
CA GLY A 240 2.12 17.00 21.19
C GLY A 240 2.39 18.50 21.22
N ALA A 241 1.79 19.21 22.18
CA ALA A 241 2.04 20.62 22.40
C ALA A 241 3.52 20.98 22.66
N ASN A 242 4.34 19.98 23.04
CA ASN A 242 5.79 20.10 23.26
C ASN A 242 6.62 19.53 22.10
N ALA A 243 6.02 19.21 20.96
CA ALA A 243 6.69 18.55 19.83
C ALA A 243 7.58 19.49 18.99
N THR A 244 7.74 20.75 19.37
CA THR A 244 8.71 21.66 18.71
C THR A 244 10.12 21.08 18.66
N ALA A 245 10.53 20.27 19.64
CA ALA A 245 11.83 19.61 19.64
C ALA A 245 11.89 18.38 18.72
N ALA A 246 10.79 17.61 18.59
CA ALA A 246 10.74 16.44 17.73
C ALA A 246 10.69 16.81 16.23
N TRP A 247 10.03 17.92 15.88
CA TRP A 247 10.01 18.43 14.51
C TRP A 247 11.36 18.94 14.05
N ALA A 248 12.19 19.50 14.93
CA ALA A 248 13.55 19.92 14.62
C ALA A 248 14.45 18.77 14.19
N LEU A 249 14.19 17.54 14.67
CA LEU A 249 14.87 16.32 14.23
C LEU A 249 14.38 15.83 12.86
N TRP A 250 13.23 16.31 12.40
CA TRP A 250 12.65 16.02 11.08
C TRP A 250 12.85 17.17 10.09
N SER A 251 13.44 18.30 10.53
CA SER A 251 13.80 19.38 9.61
C SER A 251 14.85 18.85 8.62
N TRP A 252 14.51 18.97 7.38
CA TRP A 252 15.36 18.58 6.25
C TRP A 252 16.58 19.48 6.22
N GLY A 253 17.69 19.06 6.76
CA GLY A 253 18.95 19.75 6.52
C GLY A 253 19.22 19.82 5.01
N PRO A 254 19.88 20.88 4.51
CA PRO A 254 20.21 20.98 3.11
C PRO A 254 20.99 19.75 2.67
N ILE A 255 20.57 19.13 1.58
CA ILE A 255 21.30 18.05 0.92
C ILE A 255 22.58 18.68 0.42
N SER A 256 23.71 18.41 1.09
CA SER A 256 25.01 18.67 0.47
C SER A 256 25.12 17.72 -0.73
N THR A 257 24.91 18.25 -1.91
CA THR A 257 25.31 17.60 -3.17
C THR A 257 26.82 17.39 -3.18
N PRO A 258 27.31 16.20 -3.56
CA PRO A 258 28.73 15.98 -3.80
C PRO A 258 29.21 16.80 -5.00
#